data_f142d4e5404622c23d03dfb1fd4c2ee7
#
_entry.id   f142d4e5404622c23d03dfb1fd4c2ee7
#
_cell.length_a   1.000
_cell.length_b   1.000
_cell.length_c   1.000
_cell.angle_alpha   90.00
_cell.angle_beta   90.00
_cell.angle_gamma   90.00
#
_symmetry.space_group_name_H-M   'P 1'
#
loop_
_entity.id
_entity.type
_entity.pdbx_description
1 polymer ?
#
loop_
_entity_poly.entity_id
_entity_poly.type
_entity_poly.pdbx_seq_one_letter_code
_entity_poly.pdbx_strand_id
1 'polypeptide(L)'
;MVQLSYDGDTARGGAHLDDVPAIVEAVEESEHLEMAGFMVVPPLDSQPREVFAQARSLTDDYAAKLKRNLRLSAGMSGDFVDAIECGSDIVRVGTALLGPRPVL
;
A
#
# COMPACT_ATOMS: atom_id res chain seq x y z
N MET A 1 -5.06 7.52 -0.67
CA MET A 1 -3.97 6.68 -0.14
C MET A 1 -2.68 6.92 -0.91
N VAL A 2 -1.56 6.81 -0.24
CA VAL A 2 -0.25 6.95 -0.86
C VAL A 2 0.27 5.56 -1.25
N GLN A 3 0.58 5.36 -2.53
CA GLN A 3 1.14 4.11 -3.02
C GLN A 3 2.65 4.08 -2.78
N LEU A 4 3.14 2.98 -2.21
CA LEU A 4 4.55 2.78 -1.90
C LEU A 4 5.24 1.96 -2.98
N SER A 5 6.50 2.30 -3.30
CA SER A 5 7.35 1.53 -4.20
C SER A 5 8.54 0.98 -3.41
N TYR A 6 8.60 -0.34 -3.25
CA TYR A 6 9.64 -1.00 -2.46
C TYR A 6 10.86 -1.42 -3.28
N ASP A 7 10.78 -1.39 -4.59
CA ASP A 7 11.92 -1.67 -5.48
C ASP A 7 12.52 -0.41 -6.10
N GLY A 8 11.94 0.76 -5.80
CA GLY A 8 12.38 2.02 -6.39
C GLY A 8 11.96 2.23 -7.83
N ASP A 9 11.23 1.27 -8.43
CA ASP A 9 10.76 1.39 -9.81
C ASP A 9 9.45 2.18 -9.86
N THR A 10 9.56 3.50 -9.92
CA THR A 10 8.41 4.39 -9.97
C THR A 10 7.68 4.35 -11.33
N ALA A 11 8.23 3.68 -12.34
CA ALA A 11 7.55 3.48 -13.62
C ALA A 11 6.29 2.63 -13.47
N ARG A 12 6.23 1.77 -12.44
CA ARG A 12 5.04 0.97 -12.11
C ARG A 12 4.10 1.70 -11.16
N GLY A 13 4.36 2.97 -10.88
CA GLY A 13 3.61 3.76 -9.92
C GLY A 13 4.16 3.60 -8.50
N GLY A 14 3.77 4.52 -7.64
CA GLY A 14 4.17 4.51 -6.25
C GLY A 14 5.33 5.45 -5.94
N ALA A 15 5.41 5.84 -4.69
CA ALA A 15 6.43 6.74 -4.19
C ALA A 15 7.61 5.94 -3.64
N HIS A 16 8.82 6.39 -3.93
CA HIS A 16 10.02 5.89 -3.28
C HIS A 16 9.91 6.15 -1.77
N LEU A 17 10.39 5.22 -0.94
CA LEU A 17 10.25 5.35 0.51
C LEU A 17 10.86 6.63 1.06
N ASP A 18 11.95 7.12 0.46
CA ASP A 18 12.59 8.37 0.89
C ASP A 18 11.72 9.61 0.63
N ASP A 19 10.76 9.52 -0.29
CA ASP A 19 9.87 10.62 -0.64
C ASP A 19 8.56 10.61 0.17
N VAL A 20 8.28 9.54 0.91
CA VAL A 20 7.04 9.38 1.66
C VAL A 20 6.82 10.52 2.67
N PRO A 21 7.80 10.94 3.48
CA PRO A 21 7.58 12.03 4.42
C PRO A 21 7.10 13.33 3.76
N ALA A 22 7.71 13.71 2.63
CA ALA A 22 7.32 14.91 1.90
C ALA A 22 5.91 14.79 1.30
N ILE A 23 5.55 13.61 0.80
CA ILE A 23 4.22 13.37 0.23
C ILE A 23 3.15 13.43 1.33
N VAL A 24 3.37 12.79 2.47
CA VAL A 24 2.44 12.83 3.60
C VAL A 24 2.23 14.26 4.08
N GLU A 25 3.32 15.04 4.20
CA GLU A 25 3.23 16.44 4.57
C GLU A 25 2.39 17.26 3.58
N ALA A 26 2.60 17.04 2.28
CA ALA A 26 1.83 17.71 1.24
C ALA A 26 0.33 17.37 1.32
N VAL A 27 -0.01 16.12 1.61
CA VAL A 27 -1.40 15.70 1.80
C VAL A 27 -2.01 16.37 3.02
N GLU A 28 -1.28 16.41 4.13
CA GLU A 28 -1.76 17.03 5.38
C GLU A 28 -1.96 18.54 5.25
N GLU A 29 -1.15 19.22 4.43
CA GLU A 29 -1.30 20.65 4.16
C GLU A 29 -2.40 20.98 3.16
N SER A 30 -2.90 20.00 2.41
CA SER A 30 -3.95 20.20 1.42
C SER A 30 -5.30 20.39 2.07
N GLU A 31 -6.07 21.35 1.60
CA GLU A 31 -7.45 21.58 2.05
C GLU A 31 -8.43 20.57 1.44
N HIS A 32 -8.03 19.88 0.38
CA HIS A 32 -8.91 19.01 -0.41
C HIS A 32 -8.60 17.53 -0.29
N LEU A 33 -7.53 17.18 0.41
CA LEU A 33 -7.09 15.79 0.58
C LEU A 33 -7.02 15.43 2.05
N GLU A 34 -7.35 14.18 2.34
CA GLU A 34 -7.22 13.61 3.68
C GLU A 34 -6.38 12.35 3.59
N MET A 35 -5.41 12.21 4.50
CA MET A 35 -4.58 11.01 4.56
C MET A 35 -5.40 9.84 5.07
N ALA A 36 -5.64 8.85 4.22
CA ALA A 36 -6.42 7.66 4.55
C ALA A 36 -5.56 6.44 4.86
N GLY A 37 -4.33 6.40 4.34
CA GLY A 37 -3.42 5.29 4.55
C GLY A 37 -2.47 5.09 3.39
N PHE A 38 -1.93 3.87 3.32
CA PHE A 38 -0.96 3.48 2.31
C PHE A 38 -1.45 2.30 1.49
N MET A 39 -0.93 2.18 0.29
CA MET A 39 -1.21 1.07 -0.61
C MET A 39 0.13 0.51 -1.10
N VAL A 40 0.22 -0.80 -1.23
CA VAL A 40 1.43 -1.45 -1.73
C VAL A 40 1.09 -2.63 -2.64
N VAL A 41 1.90 -2.80 -3.69
CA VAL A 41 1.97 -4.00 -4.51
C VAL A 41 3.41 -4.48 -4.42
N PRO A 42 3.67 -5.67 -3.84
CA PRO A 42 5.04 -6.16 -3.72
C PRO A 42 5.70 -6.33 -5.09
N PRO A 43 7.01 -6.08 -5.21
CA PRO A 43 7.75 -6.44 -6.43
C PRO A 43 7.65 -7.94 -6.71
N LEU A 44 7.68 -8.33 -7.98
CA LEU A 44 7.49 -9.72 -8.39
C LEU A 44 8.57 -10.67 -7.85
N ASP A 45 9.77 -10.17 -7.63
CA ASP A 45 10.92 -10.93 -7.14
C ASP A 45 11.14 -10.79 -5.62
N SER A 46 10.19 -10.20 -4.91
CA SER A 46 10.28 -10.00 -3.46
C SER A 46 9.55 -11.09 -2.68
N GLN A 47 9.75 -11.10 -1.37
CA GLN A 47 8.95 -11.87 -0.42
C GLN A 47 7.73 -11.04 -0.03
N PRO A 48 6.52 -11.38 -0.49
CA PRO A 48 5.35 -10.54 -0.22
C PRO A 48 5.11 -10.27 1.26
N ARG A 49 5.28 -11.28 2.11
CA ARG A 49 5.06 -11.13 3.56
C ARG A 49 5.97 -10.07 4.18
N GLU A 50 7.23 -10.00 3.75
CA GLU A 50 8.17 -8.98 4.25
C GLU A 50 7.72 -7.58 3.84
N VAL A 51 7.29 -7.42 2.60
CA VAL A 51 6.78 -6.13 2.09
C VAL A 51 5.52 -5.72 2.84
N PHE A 52 4.58 -6.64 3.05
CA PHE A 52 3.34 -6.36 3.78
C PHE A 52 3.63 -5.97 5.23
N ALA A 53 4.54 -6.68 5.90
CA ALA A 53 4.92 -6.36 7.28
C ALA A 53 5.56 -4.99 7.39
N GLN A 54 6.43 -4.62 6.45
CA GLN A 54 7.05 -3.30 6.41
C GLN A 54 6.02 -2.20 6.15
N ALA A 55 5.09 -2.43 5.22
CA ALA A 55 4.03 -1.49 4.93
C ALA A 55 3.07 -1.32 6.12
N ARG A 56 2.77 -2.39 6.84
CA ARG A 56 1.95 -2.31 8.06
C ARG A 56 2.64 -1.48 9.13
N SER A 57 3.92 -1.73 9.34
CA SER A 57 4.71 -0.99 10.32
C SER A 57 4.77 0.50 9.99
N LEU A 58 5.00 0.84 8.72
CA LEU A 58 4.99 2.24 8.26
C LEU A 58 3.62 2.89 8.48
N THR A 59 2.55 2.17 8.17
CA THR A 59 1.18 2.66 8.35
C THR A 59 0.91 2.95 9.83
N ASP A 60 1.32 2.04 10.72
CA ASP A 60 1.13 2.21 12.16
C ASP A 60 1.93 3.40 12.70
N ASP A 61 3.17 3.58 12.22
CA ASP A 61 4.01 4.70 12.61
C ASP A 61 3.37 6.05 12.24
N TYR A 62 2.85 6.16 11.03
CA TYR A 62 2.18 7.39 10.61
C TYR A 62 0.84 7.58 11.30
N ALA A 63 0.10 6.50 11.57
CA ALA A 63 -1.14 6.60 12.35
C ALA A 63 -0.87 7.21 13.72
N ALA A 64 0.22 6.80 14.38
CA ALA A 64 0.61 7.36 15.66
C ALA A 64 1.03 8.84 15.55
N LYS A 65 1.82 9.18 14.53
CA LYS A 65 2.28 10.56 14.32
C LYS A 65 1.13 11.52 14.02
N LEU A 66 0.20 11.10 13.17
CA LEU A 66 -0.92 11.93 12.74
C LEU A 66 -2.12 11.84 13.68
N LYS A 67 -2.08 10.92 14.65
CA LYS A 67 -3.18 10.64 15.57
C LYS A 67 -4.48 10.35 14.84
N ARG A 68 -4.38 9.53 13.80
CA ARG A 68 -5.49 9.11 12.95
C ARG A 68 -5.45 7.61 12.77
N ASN A 69 -6.62 7.05 12.46
CA ASN A 69 -6.73 5.66 12.05
C ASN A 69 -6.42 5.56 10.55
N LEU A 70 -5.23 5.06 10.21
CA LEU A 70 -4.83 4.85 8.82
C LEU A 70 -5.00 3.39 8.43
N ARG A 71 -5.33 3.16 7.17
CA ARG A 71 -5.55 1.83 6.62
C ARG A 71 -4.43 1.43 5.68
N LEU A 72 -4.17 0.14 5.60
CA LEU A 72 -3.25 -0.45 4.63
C LEU A 72 -4.06 -1.20 3.57
N SER A 73 -3.90 -0.79 2.30
CA SER A 73 -4.44 -1.51 1.15
C SER A 73 -3.33 -2.35 0.55
N ALA A 74 -3.39 -3.65 0.75
CA ALA A 74 -2.38 -4.59 0.27
C ALA A 74 -3.03 -5.95 0.05
N GLY A 75 -2.54 -6.67 -0.95
CA GLY A 75 -3.04 -7.99 -1.29
C GLY A 75 -3.93 -7.97 -2.52
N MET A 76 -3.63 -8.89 -3.42
CA MET A 76 -4.38 -9.14 -4.65
C MET A 76 -4.76 -10.63 -4.72
N SER A 77 -5.31 -11.08 -5.83
CA SER A 77 -5.79 -12.47 -5.97
C SER A 77 -4.73 -13.52 -5.65
N GLY A 78 -3.45 -13.24 -5.91
CA GLY A 78 -2.37 -14.21 -5.69
C GLY A 78 -1.78 -14.22 -4.29
N ASP A 79 -1.96 -13.15 -3.48
CA ASP A 79 -1.27 -12.99 -2.20
C ASP A 79 -2.13 -12.38 -1.09
N PHE A 80 -3.45 -12.32 -1.27
CA PHE A 80 -4.31 -11.63 -0.30
C PHE A 80 -4.33 -12.30 1.08
N VAL A 81 -4.14 -13.62 1.15
CA VAL A 81 -4.11 -14.33 2.43
C VAL A 81 -2.90 -13.89 3.24
N ASP A 82 -1.73 -13.82 2.59
CA ASP A 82 -0.51 -13.32 3.25
C ASP A 82 -0.67 -11.86 3.70
N ALA A 83 -1.31 -11.04 2.87
CA ALA A 83 -1.56 -9.64 3.22
C ALA A 83 -2.45 -9.51 4.45
N ILE A 84 -3.54 -10.27 4.53
CA ILE A 84 -4.45 -10.26 5.67
C ILE A 84 -3.71 -10.70 6.94
N GLU A 85 -2.92 -11.76 6.87
CA GLU A 85 -2.14 -12.25 8.00
C GLU A 85 -1.10 -11.22 8.49
N CYS A 86 -0.61 -10.37 7.58
CA CYS A 86 0.32 -9.29 7.92
C CYS A 86 -0.37 -7.98 8.31
N GLY A 87 -1.70 -7.95 8.40
CA GLY A 87 -2.44 -6.81 8.90
C GLY A 87 -3.03 -5.87 7.86
N SER A 88 -3.21 -6.32 6.62
CA SER A 88 -3.89 -5.52 5.61
C SER A 88 -5.35 -5.29 5.97
N ASP A 89 -5.83 -4.07 5.78
CA ASP A 89 -7.22 -3.68 6.03
C ASP A 89 -8.08 -3.82 4.78
N ILE A 90 -7.47 -3.67 3.60
CA ILE A 90 -8.17 -3.69 2.31
C ILE A 90 -7.40 -4.60 1.36
N VAL A 91 -8.11 -5.54 0.72
CA VAL A 91 -7.55 -6.38 -0.33
C VAL A 91 -8.26 -6.10 -1.65
N ARG A 92 -7.55 -6.35 -2.76
CA ARG A 92 -8.07 -6.09 -4.11
C ARG A 92 -8.11 -7.43 -4.87
N VAL A 93 -9.26 -8.09 -4.82
CA VAL A 93 -9.42 -9.44 -5.33
C VAL A 93 -10.32 -9.40 -6.58
N GLY A 94 -9.71 -9.18 -7.73
CA GLY A 94 -10.42 -9.14 -8.99
C GLY A 94 -10.44 -10.50 -9.71
N THR A 95 -9.27 -11.00 -10.06
CA THR A 95 -9.13 -12.25 -10.85
C THR A 95 -9.74 -13.46 -10.13
N ALA A 96 -9.59 -13.56 -8.81
CA ALA A 96 -10.13 -14.69 -8.04
C ALA A 96 -11.66 -14.68 -7.98
N LEU A 97 -12.30 -13.51 -8.09
CA LEU A 97 -13.77 -13.38 -8.07
C LEU A 97 -14.38 -13.33 -9.46
N LEU A 98 -13.71 -12.63 -10.40
CA LEU A 98 -14.26 -12.32 -11.72
C LEU A 98 -13.62 -13.13 -12.84
N GLY A 99 -12.61 -13.94 -12.53
CA GLY A 99 -11.84 -14.69 -13.52
C GLY A 99 -10.78 -13.84 -14.20
N PRO A 100 -9.98 -14.45 -15.11
CA PRO A 100 -8.94 -13.71 -15.83
C PRO A 100 -9.51 -12.58 -16.67
N ARG A 101 -8.73 -11.52 -16.83
CA ARG A 101 -9.11 -10.42 -17.73
C ARG A 101 -9.14 -10.92 -19.17
N PRO A 102 -10.13 -10.48 -19.97
CA PRO A 102 -10.12 -10.78 -21.40
C PRO A 102 -8.85 -10.24 -22.05
N VAL A 103 -8.31 -11.02 -22.99
CA VAL A 103 -7.19 -10.58 -23.83
C VAL A 103 -7.77 -9.73 -24.95
N LEU A 104 -7.35 -8.48 -25.03
CA LEU A 104 -7.80 -7.55 -26.07
C LEU A 104 -6.81 -7.49 -27.23
#